data_44a50569287abde13d003e19c08bef42
#
_entry.id   44a50569287abde13d003e19c08bef42
#
_cell.length_a   1.000
_cell.length_b   1.000
_cell.length_c   1.000
_cell.angle_alpha   90.00
_cell.angle_beta   90.00
_cell.angle_gamma   90.00
#
_symmetry.space_group_name_H-M   'P 1'
#
loop_
_entity.id
_entity.type
_entity.pdbx_description
1 polymer ?
#
loop_
_entity_poly.entity_id
_entity_poly.type
_entity_poly.pdbx_seq_one_letter_code
_entity_poly.pdbx_strand_id
1 'polypeptide(L)'
;MLNFLRNGPAVVVLAFVLWGLIPLFYQYLSGGALAEILMYRVIWSIPLLLPIRLLFRKRTLVSDLLKDKTSFISCMVAGLLMVVSWSAFIYALTNHKVLDASLGYFINPLFVICLGCVFLKEKLSLFQIIAVFSGVCGLAYQIFSANSFPLLALVMGFSFALYGLARKFIRYDAITSITLETFWALPVALFIFIYTDSSITTSSDIPLFLYILTAP
;
A
#
# COMPACT_ATOMS: atom_id res chain seq x y z
N MET A 1 -13.64 -25.24 2.91
CA MET A 1 -12.98 -23.94 3.10
C MET A 1 -11.48 -24.08 3.35
N LEU A 2 -11.01 -24.93 4.26
CA LEU A 2 -9.57 -25.13 4.54
C LEU A 2 -8.74 -25.63 3.34
N ASN A 3 -9.30 -26.48 2.46
CA ASN A 3 -8.60 -26.96 1.26
C ASN A 3 -8.38 -25.86 0.20
N PHE A 4 -9.25 -24.86 0.15
CA PHE A 4 -9.11 -23.70 -0.71
C PHE A 4 -7.91 -22.83 -0.29
N LEU A 5 -7.74 -22.58 1.01
CA LEU A 5 -6.62 -21.81 1.55
C LEU A 5 -5.24 -22.48 1.38
N ARG A 6 -5.22 -23.77 1.10
CA ARG A 6 -3.99 -24.50 0.74
C ARG A 6 -3.61 -24.37 -0.74
N ASN A 7 -4.53 -23.89 -1.57
CA ASN A 7 -4.27 -23.66 -2.99
C ASN A 7 -3.76 -22.23 -3.22
N GLY A 8 -2.43 -22.07 -3.27
CA GLY A 8 -1.77 -20.77 -3.43
C GLY A 8 -2.34 -19.93 -4.58
N PRO A 9 -2.50 -20.46 -5.81
CA PRO A 9 -3.10 -19.71 -6.92
C PRO A 9 -4.51 -19.19 -6.63
N ALA A 10 -5.37 -20.00 -5.99
CA ALA A 10 -6.74 -19.60 -5.66
C ALA A 10 -6.78 -18.47 -4.63
N VAL A 11 -5.88 -18.50 -3.65
CA VAL A 11 -5.74 -17.42 -2.65
C VAL A 11 -5.28 -16.12 -3.32
N VAL A 12 -4.33 -16.21 -4.26
CA VAL A 12 -3.85 -15.03 -5.01
C VAL A 12 -4.99 -14.44 -5.85
N VAL A 13 -5.75 -15.24 -6.58
CA VAL A 13 -6.90 -14.76 -7.36
C VAL A 13 -7.92 -14.08 -6.45
N LEU A 14 -8.26 -14.68 -5.30
CA LEU A 14 -9.18 -14.08 -4.34
C LEU A 14 -8.66 -12.72 -3.83
N ALA A 15 -7.37 -12.65 -3.49
CA ALA A 15 -6.75 -11.40 -3.03
C ALA A 15 -6.85 -10.30 -4.09
N PHE A 16 -6.58 -10.59 -5.36
CA PHE A 16 -6.71 -9.63 -6.45
C PHE A 16 -8.16 -9.21 -6.71
N VAL A 17 -9.11 -10.14 -6.61
CA VAL A 17 -10.55 -9.80 -6.71
C VAL A 17 -10.96 -8.85 -5.59
N LEU A 18 -10.61 -9.16 -4.34
CA LEU A 18 -10.87 -8.28 -3.19
C LEU A 18 -10.21 -6.92 -3.38
N TRP A 19 -8.97 -6.90 -3.83
CA TRP A 19 -8.24 -5.65 -4.08
C TRP A 19 -8.88 -4.80 -5.19
N GLY A 20 -9.41 -5.45 -6.24
CA GLY A 20 -10.14 -4.78 -7.31
C GLY A 20 -11.47 -4.17 -6.85
N LEU A 21 -12.06 -4.64 -5.75
CA LEU A 21 -13.29 -4.09 -5.17
C LEU A 21 -13.03 -2.89 -4.24
N ILE A 22 -11.79 -2.68 -3.79
CA ILE A 22 -11.41 -1.58 -2.91
C ILE A 22 -11.85 -0.20 -3.43
N PRO A 23 -11.63 0.16 -4.73
CA PRO A 23 -12.07 1.47 -5.23
C PRO A 23 -13.58 1.69 -5.09
N LEU A 24 -14.41 0.65 -5.28
CA LEU A 24 -15.85 0.76 -5.10
C LEU A 24 -16.20 1.06 -3.63
N PHE A 25 -15.51 0.43 -2.70
CA PHE A 25 -15.69 0.69 -1.27
C PHE A 25 -15.31 2.14 -0.92
N TYR A 26 -14.19 2.65 -1.43
CA TYR A 26 -13.75 4.03 -1.16
C TYR A 26 -14.67 5.10 -1.78
N GLN A 27 -15.49 4.78 -2.76
CA GLN A 27 -16.51 5.71 -3.27
C GLN A 27 -17.56 6.06 -2.20
N TYR A 28 -17.87 5.14 -1.29
CA TYR A 28 -18.77 5.39 -0.16
C TYR A 28 -18.13 6.27 0.92
N LEU A 29 -16.81 6.42 0.90
CA LEU A 29 -16.03 7.29 1.77
C LEU A 29 -15.70 8.64 1.09
N SER A 30 -16.23 8.87 -0.12
CA SER A 30 -16.09 10.15 -0.81
C SER A 30 -16.78 11.23 0.02
N GLY A 31 -16.01 12.25 0.42
CA GLY A 31 -16.45 13.28 1.38
C GLY A 31 -15.83 13.14 2.77
N GLY A 32 -15.24 11.99 3.11
CA GLY A 32 -14.40 11.85 4.32
C GLY A 32 -13.03 12.51 4.15
N ALA A 33 -12.52 13.10 5.23
CA ALA A 33 -11.18 13.68 5.21
C ALA A 33 -10.12 12.58 5.03
N LEU A 34 -9.16 12.78 4.12
CA LEU A 34 -8.04 11.86 3.89
C LEU A 34 -7.34 11.47 5.19
N ALA A 35 -7.12 12.46 6.08
CA ALA A 35 -6.48 12.27 7.37
C ALA A 35 -7.23 11.30 8.28
N GLU A 36 -8.55 11.41 8.33
CA GLU A 36 -9.41 10.51 9.12
C GLU A 36 -9.34 9.07 8.58
N ILE A 37 -9.51 8.91 7.27
CA ILE A 37 -9.45 7.58 6.64
C ILE A 37 -8.11 6.91 6.91
N LEU A 38 -6.99 7.62 6.77
CA LEU A 38 -5.65 7.10 7.06
C LEU A 38 -5.47 6.74 8.53
N MET A 39 -5.90 7.64 9.44
CA MET A 39 -5.78 7.42 10.87
C MET A 39 -6.59 6.19 11.31
N TYR A 40 -7.87 6.13 10.95
CA TYR A 40 -8.73 4.99 11.30
C TYR A 40 -8.20 3.68 10.70
N ARG A 41 -7.73 3.71 9.45
CA ARG A 41 -7.10 2.56 8.82
C ARG A 41 -5.95 2.01 9.64
N VAL A 42 -5.02 2.87 10.09
CA VAL A 42 -3.84 2.46 10.87
C VAL A 42 -4.25 2.00 12.28
N ILE A 43 -5.11 2.74 12.96
CA ILE A 43 -5.55 2.42 14.32
C ILE A 43 -6.28 1.07 14.36
N TRP A 44 -7.23 0.84 13.45
CA TRP A 44 -8.00 -0.41 13.42
C TRP A 44 -7.21 -1.61 12.91
N SER A 45 -6.09 -1.39 12.22
CA SER A 45 -5.18 -2.48 11.86
C SER A 45 -4.56 -3.16 13.09
N ILE A 46 -4.29 -2.40 14.17
CA ILE A 46 -3.65 -2.94 15.37
C ILE A 46 -4.51 -3.99 16.07
N PRO A 47 -5.79 -3.71 16.46
CA PRO A 47 -6.64 -4.70 17.10
C PRO A 47 -6.98 -5.89 16.20
N LEU A 48 -6.90 -5.75 14.87
CA LEU A 48 -7.08 -6.87 13.95
C LEU A 48 -5.82 -7.75 13.84
N LEU A 49 -4.64 -7.15 13.83
CA LEU A 49 -3.38 -7.89 13.72
C LEU A 49 -3.00 -8.62 15.01
N LEU A 50 -3.34 -8.08 16.20
CA LEU A 50 -3.01 -8.71 17.47
C LEU A 50 -3.63 -10.09 17.66
N PRO A 51 -4.94 -10.33 17.46
CA PRO A 51 -5.53 -11.66 17.53
C PRO A 51 -4.95 -12.62 16.50
N ILE A 52 -4.69 -12.15 15.26
CA ILE A 52 -4.07 -12.96 14.22
C ILE A 52 -2.68 -13.42 14.67
N ARG A 53 -1.87 -12.53 15.24
CA ARG A 53 -0.56 -12.84 15.77
C ARG A 53 -0.62 -13.88 16.90
N LEU A 54 -1.60 -13.75 17.81
CA LEU A 54 -1.81 -14.69 18.90
C LEU A 54 -2.26 -16.06 18.39
N LEU A 55 -3.15 -16.11 17.40
CA LEU A 55 -3.67 -17.34 16.79
C LEU A 55 -2.55 -18.14 16.12
N PHE A 56 -1.64 -17.47 15.41
CA PHE A 56 -0.49 -18.10 14.77
C PHE A 56 0.69 -18.36 15.71
N ARG A 57 0.51 -18.14 17.03
CA ARG A 57 1.52 -18.37 18.09
C ARG A 57 2.90 -17.73 17.79
N LYS A 58 2.92 -16.62 17.08
CA LYS A 58 4.16 -15.91 16.74
C LYS A 58 4.64 -15.10 17.95
N ARG A 59 5.46 -15.70 18.78
CA ARG A 59 6.10 -15.08 19.95
C ARG A 59 7.48 -14.53 19.60
N THR A 60 7.59 -13.65 18.62
CA THR A 60 8.83 -12.88 18.44
C THR A 60 8.96 -11.89 19.58
N LEU A 61 9.96 -12.07 20.43
CA LEU A 61 10.27 -11.09 21.49
C LEU A 61 10.78 -9.79 20.86
N VAL A 62 10.49 -8.66 21.48
CA VAL A 62 11.00 -7.35 21.03
C VAL A 62 12.53 -7.36 20.92
N SER A 63 13.20 -8.08 21.83
CA SER A 63 14.65 -8.27 21.78
C SER A 63 15.15 -8.95 20.49
N ASP A 64 14.35 -9.85 19.92
CA ASP A 64 14.74 -10.56 18.70
C ASP A 64 14.55 -9.68 17.46
N LEU A 65 13.57 -8.77 17.51
CA LEU A 65 13.38 -7.77 16.46
C LEU A 65 14.55 -6.79 16.39
N LEU A 66 15.10 -6.38 17.53
CA LEU A 66 16.23 -5.45 17.59
C LEU A 66 17.58 -6.07 17.21
N LYS A 67 17.69 -7.41 17.20
CA LYS A 67 18.91 -8.12 16.77
C LYS A 67 19.16 -7.97 15.27
N ASP A 68 18.10 -7.99 14.45
CA ASP A 68 18.23 -7.79 12.99
C ASP A 68 17.87 -6.34 12.62
N LYS A 69 18.85 -5.46 12.80
CA LYS A 69 18.71 -4.02 12.50
C LYS A 69 18.30 -3.77 11.04
N THR A 70 18.78 -4.59 10.11
CA THR A 70 18.44 -4.43 8.69
C THR A 70 16.95 -4.65 8.46
N SER A 71 16.41 -5.77 8.93
CA SER A 71 14.98 -6.04 8.81
C SER A 71 14.13 -5.02 9.57
N PHE A 72 14.58 -4.57 10.75
CA PHE A 72 13.86 -3.57 11.54
C PHE A 72 13.77 -2.21 10.82
N ILE A 73 14.89 -1.71 10.30
CA ILE A 73 14.93 -0.46 9.53
C ILE A 73 14.15 -0.62 8.22
N SER A 74 14.26 -1.76 7.55
CA SER A 74 13.50 -2.02 6.33
C SER A 74 11.99 -2.04 6.57
N CYS A 75 11.51 -2.56 7.72
CA CYS A 75 10.10 -2.47 8.11
C CYS A 75 9.67 -1.02 8.37
N MET A 76 10.52 -0.21 9.00
CA MET A 76 10.25 1.22 9.18
C MET A 76 10.10 1.93 7.84
N VAL A 77 11.07 1.77 6.94
CA VAL A 77 11.03 2.37 5.60
C VAL A 77 9.81 1.86 4.82
N ALA A 78 9.52 0.57 4.86
CA ALA A 78 8.37 -0.03 4.20
C ALA A 78 7.05 0.56 4.73
N GLY A 79 6.88 0.67 6.05
CA GLY A 79 5.70 1.29 6.66
C GLY A 79 5.48 2.73 6.22
N LEU A 80 6.55 3.55 6.22
CA LEU A 80 6.48 4.94 5.76
C LEU A 80 6.14 5.06 4.27
N LEU A 81 6.77 4.25 3.42
CA LEU A 81 6.47 4.22 1.98
C LEU A 81 5.03 3.77 1.71
N MET A 82 4.52 2.85 2.50
CA MET A 82 3.14 2.40 2.40
C MET A 82 2.16 3.53 2.76
N VAL A 83 2.44 4.33 3.80
CA VAL A 83 1.62 5.50 4.13
C VAL A 83 1.59 6.49 2.96
N VAL A 84 2.74 6.78 2.33
CA VAL A 84 2.79 7.67 1.16
C VAL A 84 1.97 7.12 0.01
N SER A 85 2.14 5.84 -0.33
CA SER A 85 1.41 5.19 -1.42
C SER A 85 -0.10 5.19 -1.19
N TRP A 86 -0.53 4.81 0.01
CA TRP A 86 -1.95 4.79 0.37
C TRP A 86 -2.56 6.18 0.47
N SER A 87 -1.80 7.18 0.95
CA SER A 87 -2.26 8.57 0.95
C SER A 87 -2.57 9.07 -0.46
N ALA A 88 -1.66 8.80 -1.40
CA ALA A 88 -1.87 9.18 -2.80
C ALA A 88 -3.07 8.43 -3.42
N PHE A 89 -3.21 7.13 -3.12
CA PHE A 89 -4.32 6.31 -3.59
C PHE A 89 -5.68 6.79 -3.05
N ILE A 90 -5.81 6.95 -1.74
CA ILE A 90 -7.04 7.41 -1.11
C ILE A 90 -7.40 8.81 -1.61
N TYR A 91 -6.41 9.71 -1.67
CA TYR A 91 -6.62 11.06 -2.21
C TYR A 91 -7.15 11.02 -3.66
N ALA A 92 -6.60 10.15 -4.50
CA ALA A 92 -7.07 9.98 -5.87
C ALA A 92 -8.53 9.50 -5.92
N LEU A 93 -8.90 8.54 -5.09
CA LEU A 93 -10.26 7.99 -5.06
C LEU A 93 -11.28 8.99 -4.48
N THR A 94 -10.96 9.66 -3.38
CA THR A 94 -11.86 10.63 -2.73
C THR A 94 -12.05 11.91 -3.53
N ASN A 95 -11.09 12.26 -4.41
CA ASN A 95 -11.19 13.42 -5.30
C ASN A 95 -11.59 13.06 -6.75
N HIS A 96 -12.23 11.91 -6.94
CA HIS A 96 -12.72 11.45 -8.26
C HIS A 96 -11.62 11.30 -9.34
N LYS A 97 -10.35 11.15 -8.93
CA LYS A 97 -9.19 10.93 -9.81
C LYS A 97 -8.88 9.44 -9.98
N VAL A 98 -9.91 8.64 -10.25
CA VAL A 98 -9.80 7.17 -10.35
C VAL A 98 -8.84 6.75 -11.46
N LEU A 99 -8.75 7.55 -12.54
CA LEU A 99 -7.79 7.30 -13.63
C LEU A 99 -6.35 7.41 -13.16
N ASP A 100 -6.02 8.38 -12.30
CA ASP A 100 -4.67 8.52 -11.72
C ASP A 100 -4.32 7.32 -10.83
N ALA A 101 -5.28 6.84 -10.02
CA ALA A 101 -5.11 5.65 -9.21
C ALA A 101 -4.84 4.41 -10.06
N SER A 102 -5.63 4.22 -11.13
CA SER A 102 -5.46 3.11 -12.07
C SER A 102 -4.10 3.18 -12.77
N LEU A 103 -3.72 4.38 -13.23
CA LEU A 103 -2.44 4.61 -13.89
C LEU A 103 -1.24 4.29 -12.98
N GLY A 104 -1.35 4.61 -11.68
CA GLY A 104 -0.33 4.26 -10.69
C GLY A 104 -0.06 2.75 -10.61
N TYR A 105 -1.10 1.92 -10.71
CA TYR A 105 -0.94 0.47 -10.76
C TYR A 105 -0.28 -0.01 -12.06
N PHE A 106 -0.51 0.67 -13.20
CA PHE A 106 0.18 0.35 -14.45
C PHE A 106 1.65 0.79 -14.43
N ILE A 107 1.96 1.90 -13.80
CA ILE A 107 3.33 2.41 -13.67
C ILE A 107 4.16 1.57 -12.69
N ASN A 108 3.54 1.03 -11.64
CA ASN A 108 4.25 0.31 -10.57
C ASN A 108 5.13 -0.83 -11.09
N PRO A 109 4.69 -1.76 -11.96
CA PRO A 109 5.55 -2.81 -12.50
C PRO A 109 6.78 -2.29 -13.23
N LEU A 110 6.67 -1.15 -13.92
CA LEU A 110 7.81 -0.53 -14.61
C LEU A 110 8.86 -0.04 -13.59
N PHE A 111 8.43 0.60 -12.51
CA PHE A 111 9.32 0.99 -11.42
C PHE A 111 9.93 -0.23 -10.71
N VAL A 112 9.16 -1.28 -10.45
CA VAL A 112 9.67 -2.52 -9.82
C VAL A 112 10.78 -3.13 -10.66
N ILE A 113 10.60 -3.22 -11.98
CA ILE A 113 11.62 -3.74 -12.89
C ILE A 113 12.85 -2.82 -12.89
N CYS A 114 12.66 -1.51 -12.99
CA CYS A 114 13.73 -0.54 -12.96
C CYS A 114 14.56 -0.66 -11.67
N LEU A 115 13.90 -0.70 -10.51
CA LEU A 115 14.56 -0.87 -9.21
C LEU A 115 15.26 -2.23 -9.09
N GLY A 116 14.67 -3.30 -9.63
CA GLY A 116 15.28 -4.63 -9.70
C GLY A 116 16.59 -4.62 -10.50
N CYS A 117 16.59 -3.98 -11.67
CA CYS A 117 17.80 -3.83 -12.48
C CYS A 117 18.88 -2.99 -11.77
N VAL A 118 18.50 -1.85 -11.17
CA VAL A 118 19.46 -0.90 -10.59
C VAL A 118 20.03 -1.43 -9.27
N PHE A 119 19.16 -1.85 -8.33
CA PHE A 119 19.57 -2.22 -6.97
C PHE A 119 19.93 -3.69 -6.82
N LEU A 120 19.22 -4.58 -7.52
CA LEU A 120 19.44 -6.02 -7.42
C LEU A 120 20.30 -6.56 -8.56
N LYS A 121 20.67 -5.69 -9.51
CA LYS A 121 21.47 -6.06 -10.70
C LYS A 121 20.83 -7.19 -11.52
N GLU A 122 19.51 -7.26 -11.53
CA GLU A 122 18.75 -8.23 -12.31
C GLU A 122 18.96 -7.95 -13.81
N LYS A 123 19.21 -9.02 -14.59
CA LYS A 123 19.35 -8.93 -16.04
C LYS A 123 18.01 -9.25 -16.71
N LEU A 124 17.56 -8.37 -17.57
CA LEU A 124 16.33 -8.56 -18.33
C LEU A 124 16.60 -9.43 -19.56
N SER A 125 15.69 -10.35 -19.83
CA SER A 125 15.63 -11.04 -21.13
C SER A 125 15.12 -10.08 -22.22
N LEU A 126 15.39 -10.42 -23.48
CA LEU A 126 14.95 -9.59 -24.62
C LEU A 126 13.42 -9.36 -24.60
N PHE A 127 12.64 -10.37 -24.27
CA PHE A 127 11.18 -10.26 -24.20
C PHE A 127 10.73 -9.31 -23.08
N GLN A 128 11.43 -9.32 -21.93
CA GLN A 128 11.16 -8.39 -20.82
C GLN A 128 11.50 -6.95 -21.23
N ILE A 129 12.60 -6.73 -21.95
CA ILE A 129 12.96 -5.40 -22.47
C ILE A 129 11.88 -4.88 -23.43
N ILE A 130 11.41 -5.72 -24.35
CA ILE A 130 10.33 -5.35 -25.28
C ILE A 130 9.04 -5.02 -24.51
N ALA A 131 8.68 -5.81 -23.50
CA ALA A 131 7.50 -5.57 -22.68
C ALA A 131 7.60 -4.24 -21.91
N VAL A 132 8.75 -3.96 -21.29
CA VAL A 132 9.00 -2.68 -20.59
C VAL A 132 8.91 -1.51 -21.54
N PHE A 133 9.56 -1.61 -22.71
CA PHE A 133 9.52 -0.58 -23.73
C PHE A 133 8.08 -0.29 -24.20
N SER A 134 7.30 -1.34 -24.48
CA SER A 134 5.89 -1.21 -24.85
C SER A 134 5.07 -0.54 -23.75
N GLY A 135 5.30 -0.90 -22.47
CA GLY A 135 4.67 -0.27 -21.33
C GLY A 135 5.00 1.22 -21.19
N VAL A 136 6.27 1.58 -21.39
CA VAL A 136 6.73 2.99 -21.38
C VAL A 136 6.10 3.78 -22.53
N CYS A 137 6.03 3.21 -23.71
CA CYS A 137 5.37 3.86 -24.86
C CYS A 137 3.87 4.09 -24.61
N GLY A 138 3.17 3.09 -24.06
CA GLY A 138 1.76 3.22 -23.69
C GLY A 138 1.52 4.30 -22.63
N LEU A 139 2.38 4.35 -21.60
CA LEU A 139 2.34 5.39 -20.56
C LEU A 139 2.59 6.78 -21.17
N ALA A 140 3.62 6.92 -22.00
CA ALA A 140 3.93 8.18 -22.67
C ALA A 140 2.74 8.66 -23.51
N TYR A 141 2.15 7.79 -24.32
CA TYR A 141 0.95 8.10 -25.10
C TYR A 141 -0.19 8.61 -24.22
N GLN A 142 -0.45 7.95 -23.08
CA GLN A 142 -1.52 8.35 -22.17
C GLN A 142 -1.25 9.72 -21.54
N ILE A 143 -0.01 10.01 -21.13
CA ILE A 143 0.37 11.33 -20.57
C ILE A 143 0.16 12.43 -21.60
N PHE A 144 0.61 12.22 -22.84
CA PHE A 144 0.43 13.20 -23.92
C PHE A 144 -1.04 13.39 -24.29
N SER A 145 -1.85 12.32 -24.33
CA SER A 145 -3.27 12.39 -24.66
C SER A 145 -4.11 13.05 -23.57
N ALA A 146 -3.77 12.84 -22.30
CA ALA A 146 -4.49 13.42 -21.16
C ALA A 146 -4.17 14.90 -20.94
N ASN A 147 -3.12 15.42 -21.58
CA ASN A 147 -2.62 16.80 -21.40
C ASN A 147 -2.46 17.22 -19.93
N SER A 148 -2.20 16.26 -19.04
CA SER A 148 -2.02 16.44 -17.62
C SER A 148 -0.90 15.53 -17.10
N PHE A 149 -0.07 16.08 -16.22
CA PHE A 149 1.02 15.30 -15.62
C PHE A 149 0.49 14.43 -14.47
N PRO A 150 0.63 13.09 -14.52
CA PRO A 150 0.01 12.18 -13.55
C PRO A 150 0.85 12.07 -12.27
N LEU A 151 1.02 13.17 -11.53
CA LEU A 151 1.87 13.22 -10.34
C LEU A 151 1.44 12.19 -9.28
N LEU A 152 0.13 12.06 -9.04
CA LEU A 152 -0.40 11.12 -8.05
C LEU A 152 -0.07 9.67 -8.42
N ALA A 153 -0.24 9.32 -9.71
CA ALA A 153 0.09 7.99 -10.23
C ALA A 153 1.58 7.67 -10.06
N LEU A 154 2.46 8.65 -10.33
CA LEU A 154 3.90 8.50 -10.17
C LEU A 154 4.28 8.32 -8.69
N VAL A 155 3.76 9.17 -7.79
CA VAL A 155 4.02 9.06 -6.35
C VAL A 155 3.56 7.71 -5.83
N MET A 156 2.33 7.29 -6.17
CA MET A 156 1.76 6.02 -5.75
C MET A 156 2.58 4.84 -6.28
N GLY A 157 2.84 4.80 -7.60
CA GLY A 157 3.54 3.70 -8.24
C GLY A 157 5.00 3.59 -7.78
N PHE A 158 5.70 4.70 -7.64
CA PHE A 158 7.11 4.71 -7.21
C PHE A 158 7.27 4.34 -5.73
N SER A 159 6.45 4.93 -4.83
CA SER A 159 6.49 4.59 -3.40
C SER A 159 6.15 3.13 -3.15
N PHE A 160 5.18 2.57 -3.89
CA PHE A 160 4.83 1.16 -3.79
C PHE A 160 5.92 0.24 -4.35
N ALA A 161 6.62 0.63 -5.41
CA ALA A 161 7.77 -0.10 -5.92
C ALA A 161 8.95 -0.10 -4.93
N LEU A 162 9.24 1.05 -4.30
CA LEU A 162 10.24 1.15 -3.23
C LEU A 162 9.84 0.32 -2.00
N TYR A 163 8.56 0.29 -1.64
CA TYR A 163 8.03 -0.62 -0.62
C TYR A 163 8.35 -2.07 -0.94
N GLY A 164 8.08 -2.51 -2.19
CA GLY A 164 8.42 -3.86 -2.64
C GLY A 164 9.92 -4.16 -2.56
N LEU A 165 10.77 -3.19 -2.88
CA LEU A 165 12.23 -3.30 -2.74
C LEU A 165 12.64 -3.42 -1.27
N ALA A 166 12.11 -2.56 -0.38
CA ALA A 166 12.39 -2.61 1.05
C ALA A 166 12.02 -3.96 1.67
N ARG A 167 10.90 -4.55 1.24
CA ARG A 167 10.46 -5.87 1.70
C ARG A 167 11.41 -7.00 1.35
N LYS A 168 12.21 -6.90 0.30
CA LYS A 168 13.25 -7.91 -0.02
C LYS A 168 14.34 -8.02 1.04
N PHE A 169 14.54 -6.98 1.84
CA PHE A 169 15.54 -6.96 2.93
C PHE A 169 14.96 -7.40 4.28
N ILE A 170 13.66 -7.66 4.37
CA ILE A 170 12.99 -8.08 5.60
C ILE A 170 13.02 -9.61 5.69
N ARG A 171 13.59 -10.12 6.77
CA ARG A 171 13.69 -11.55 7.07
C ARG A 171 12.63 -12.05 8.04
N TYR A 172 11.82 -11.13 8.60
CA TYR A 172 10.71 -11.50 9.47
C TYR A 172 9.59 -12.19 8.70
N ASP A 173 8.78 -12.97 9.41
CA ASP A 173 7.55 -13.50 8.84
C ASP A 173 6.54 -12.38 8.50
N ALA A 174 5.62 -12.66 7.60
CA ALA A 174 4.69 -11.68 7.07
C ALA A 174 3.86 -10.96 8.16
N ILE A 175 3.38 -11.70 9.18
CA ILE A 175 2.56 -11.13 10.26
C ILE A 175 3.38 -10.17 11.12
N THR A 176 4.62 -10.54 11.46
CA THR A 176 5.54 -9.67 12.23
C THR A 176 5.91 -8.43 11.43
N SER A 177 6.22 -8.58 10.13
CA SER A 177 6.55 -7.45 9.25
C SER A 177 5.40 -6.44 9.16
N ILE A 178 4.18 -6.90 8.84
CA ILE A 178 3.01 -6.04 8.73
C ILE A 178 2.70 -5.34 10.06
N THR A 179 2.86 -6.05 11.19
CA THR A 179 2.66 -5.44 12.52
C THR A 179 3.64 -4.30 12.78
N LEU A 180 4.92 -4.49 12.44
CA LEU A 180 5.95 -3.45 12.59
C LEU A 180 5.73 -2.30 11.61
N GLU A 181 5.39 -2.57 10.36
CA GLU A 181 5.06 -1.56 9.36
C GLU A 181 3.90 -0.68 9.84
N THR A 182 2.83 -1.30 10.37
CA THR A 182 1.68 -0.59 10.95
C THR A 182 2.07 0.25 12.16
N PHE A 183 2.94 -0.28 13.03
CA PHE A 183 3.44 0.45 14.19
C PHE A 183 4.22 1.72 13.78
N TRP A 184 5.05 1.64 12.74
CA TRP A 184 5.79 2.79 12.20
C TRP A 184 4.91 3.76 11.41
N ALA A 185 3.81 3.29 10.84
CA ALA A 185 2.82 4.12 10.18
C ALA A 185 2.00 4.98 11.17
N LEU A 186 1.81 4.50 12.40
CA LEU A 186 0.96 5.15 13.41
C LEU A 186 1.35 6.60 13.73
N PRO A 187 2.63 6.93 14.07
CA PRO A 187 3.01 8.32 14.39
C PRO A 187 2.79 9.26 13.20
N VAL A 188 2.99 8.78 11.96
CA VAL A 188 2.77 9.58 10.76
C VAL A 188 1.27 9.82 10.53
N ALA A 189 0.45 8.79 10.68
CA ALA A 189 -0.99 8.91 10.56
C ALA A 189 -1.57 9.87 11.62
N LEU A 190 -1.09 9.78 12.87
CA LEU A 190 -1.47 10.70 13.94
C LEU A 190 -1.00 12.13 13.66
N PHE A 191 0.23 12.31 13.15
CA PHE A 191 0.73 13.62 12.77
C PHE A 191 -0.13 14.25 11.68
N ILE A 192 -0.44 13.51 10.62
CA ILE A 192 -1.32 13.98 9.53
C ILE A 192 -2.69 14.36 10.11
N PHE A 193 -3.27 13.55 10.99
CA PHE A 193 -4.57 13.80 11.60
C PHE A 193 -4.59 15.08 12.46
N ILE A 194 -3.55 15.30 13.27
CA ILE A 194 -3.47 16.47 14.17
C ILE A 194 -3.26 17.77 13.38
N TYR A 195 -2.46 17.72 12.30
CA TYR A 195 -2.13 18.92 11.51
C TYR A 195 -3.10 19.18 10.36
N THR A 196 -3.87 18.19 9.94
CA THR A 196 -4.97 18.44 9.03
C THR A 196 -6.14 18.90 9.87
N ASP A 197 -6.50 20.18 9.71
CA ASP A 197 -7.55 20.82 10.49
C ASP A 197 -8.83 19.97 10.48
N SER A 198 -9.05 19.25 11.56
CA SER A 198 -10.20 18.35 11.74
C SER A 198 -11.53 19.10 11.86
N SER A 199 -11.49 20.45 11.78
CA SER A 199 -12.67 21.30 11.64
C SER A 199 -13.37 21.15 10.28
N ILE A 200 -12.68 20.53 9.30
CA ILE A 200 -13.29 20.10 8.05
C ILE A 200 -13.89 18.71 8.26
N THR A 201 -15.00 18.70 8.94
CA THR A 201 -16.02 17.69 8.91
C THR A 201 -15.62 16.27 9.40
N THR A 202 -15.91 15.99 10.61
CA THR A 202 -16.86 14.88 10.81
C THR A 202 -18.04 15.15 9.88
N SER A 203 -17.95 14.69 8.63
CA SER A 203 -19.12 14.54 7.82
C SER A 203 -19.97 13.52 8.59
N SER A 204 -20.91 14.04 9.35
CA SER A 204 -21.77 13.32 10.31
C SER A 204 -22.55 12.16 9.66
N ASP A 205 -22.35 11.97 8.38
CA ASP A 205 -23.10 11.04 7.55
C ASP A 205 -22.34 9.73 7.23
N ILE A 206 -21.02 9.64 7.49
CA ILE A 206 -20.29 8.39 7.24
C ILE A 206 -20.28 7.54 8.53
N PRO A 207 -20.95 6.38 8.54
CA PRO A 207 -20.97 5.52 9.72
C PRO A 207 -19.57 5.02 10.11
N LEU A 208 -19.25 5.06 11.42
CA LEU A 208 -17.95 4.63 11.96
C LEU A 208 -17.51 3.24 11.49
N PHE A 209 -18.46 2.32 11.27
CA PHE A 209 -18.13 0.96 10.82
C PHE A 209 -17.46 0.94 9.45
N LEU A 210 -17.72 1.92 8.55
CA LEU A 210 -17.05 2.03 7.26
C LEU A 210 -15.56 2.37 7.43
N TYR A 211 -15.23 3.22 8.39
CA TYR A 211 -13.82 3.51 8.72
C TYR A 211 -13.10 2.28 9.30
N ILE A 212 -13.79 1.46 10.10
CA ILE A 212 -13.23 0.19 10.61
C ILE A 212 -12.92 -0.78 9.47
N LEU A 213 -13.78 -0.83 8.44
CA LEU A 213 -13.58 -1.67 7.27
C LEU A 213 -12.43 -1.20 6.35
N THR A 214 -11.88 0.00 6.56
CA THR A 214 -10.67 0.44 5.84
C THR A 214 -9.40 -0.26 6.31
N ALA A 215 -9.40 -0.91 7.48
CA ALA A 215 -8.27 -1.66 7.98
C ALA A 215 -7.88 -2.79 7.01
N PRO A 216 -6.58 -3.02 6.79
CA PRO A 216 -6.10 -4.00 5.83
C PRO A 216 -6.37 -5.44 6.22
#